data_dcf505c331546384f2565f05cff1cac1
#
_entry.id   dcf505c331546384f2565f05cff1cac1
#
_cell.length_a   1.000
_cell.length_b   1.000
_cell.length_c   1.000
_cell.angle_alpha   90.00
_cell.angle_beta   90.00
_cell.angle_gamma   90.00
#
_symmetry.space_group_name_H-M   'P 1'
#
loop_
_entity.id
_entity.type
_entity.pdbx_description
1 polymer ?
#
loop_
_entity_poly.entity_id
_entity_poly.type
_entity_poly.pdbx_seq_one_letter_code
_entity_poly.pdbx_strand_id
1 'polypeptide(L)'
;MFQQERHFRTRGGLHVTDITDEVREIVIESGIVDGICCVYSPHTTCCVRVNEFETGMFEDFARLLRRLIPHDTYYAHDDWDRRTENICEEDMAFGNGHAHCMSMLLGSAGESIPVADGELQLGQWQRVIFMELDRERDRRWLVKVVGNEA
;
A
#
# COMPACT_ATOMS: atom_id res chain seq x y z
N MET A 1 -11.79 -17.24 11.12
CA MET A 1 -11.66 -15.97 10.35
C MET A 1 -11.34 -14.83 11.31
N PHE A 2 -10.31 -14.04 11.04
CA PHE A 2 -9.80 -12.97 11.90
C PHE A 2 -9.55 -11.70 11.08
N GLN A 3 -9.69 -10.52 11.68
CA GLN A 3 -9.40 -9.25 11.03
C GLN A 3 -8.88 -8.24 12.03
N GLN A 4 -7.83 -7.54 11.66
CA GLN A 4 -7.32 -6.37 12.39
C GLN A 4 -7.06 -5.20 11.46
N GLU A 5 -7.07 -3.99 12.05
CA GLU A 5 -6.74 -2.74 11.39
C GLU A 5 -5.55 -2.09 12.11
N ARG A 6 -4.68 -1.45 11.34
CA ARG A 6 -3.54 -0.66 11.83
C ARG A 6 -3.60 0.74 11.25
N HIS A 7 -3.11 1.69 12.02
CA HIS A 7 -3.05 3.10 11.66
C HIS A 7 -1.64 3.63 11.83
N PHE A 8 -1.22 4.48 10.93
CA PHE A 8 0.04 5.20 11.04
C PHE A 8 0.04 6.45 10.18
N ARG A 9 0.97 7.39 10.48
CA ARG A 9 1.18 8.55 9.63
C ARG A 9 2.34 8.29 8.69
N THR A 10 2.07 8.42 7.39
CA THR A 10 3.09 8.28 6.35
C THR A 10 3.91 9.56 6.20
N ARG A 11 5.05 9.45 5.54
CA ARG A 11 5.75 10.58 4.92
C ARG A 11 5.38 10.64 3.45
N GLY A 12 5.41 11.82 2.84
CA GLY A 12 5.10 11.95 1.42
C GLY A 12 6.25 11.53 0.50
N GLY A 13 5.97 11.49 -0.80
CA GLY A 13 6.98 11.37 -1.83
C GLY A 13 7.54 9.97 -2.06
N LEU A 14 6.68 8.97 -2.25
CA LEU A 14 7.08 7.56 -2.41
C LEU A 14 7.70 6.98 -1.12
N HIS A 15 7.04 7.21 -0.01
CA HIS A 15 7.45 6.63 1.25
C HIS A 15 7.04 5.16 1.34
N VAL A 16 8.02 4.29 1.58
CA VAL A 16 7.83 2.85 1.75
C VAL A 16 8.00 2.47 3.22
N THR A 17 7.12 1.63 3.71
CA THR A 17 7.13 1.11 5.08
C THR A 17 7.06 -0.40 5.02
N ASP A 18 8.02 -1.08 5.66
CA ASP A 18 7.95 -2.52 5.87
C ASP A 18 6.95 -2.80 7.01
N ILE A 19 5.89 -3.52 6.70
CA ILE A 19 4.84 -3.89 7.65
C ILE A 19 4.80 -5.41 7.90
N THR A 20 5.84 -6.13 7.48
CA THR A 20 5.86 -7.60 7.51
C THR A 20 5.70 -8.14 8.92
N ASP A 21 6.38 -7.56 9.88
CA ASP A 21 6.41 -8.11 11.23
C ASP A 21 5.06 -7.90 11.93
N GLU A 22 4.40 -6.74 11.72
CA GLU A 22 3.04 -6.52 12.20
C GLU A 22 2.03 -7.48 11.53
N VAL A 23 2.20 -7.77 10.23
CA VAL A 23 1.33 -8.75 9.56
C VAL A 23 1.54 -10.15 10.12
N ARG A 24 2.80 -10.54 10.42
CA ARG A 24 3.11 -11.84 11.07
C ARG A 24 2.47 -11.95 12.45
N GLU A 25 2.57 -10.91 13.27
CA GLU A 25 1.92 -10.87 14.59
C GLU A 25 0.41 -11.08 14.47
N ILE A 26 -0.24 -10.43 13.51
CA ILE A 26 -1.69 -10.58 13.26
C ILE A 26 -2.05 -12.00 12.81
N VAL A 27 -1.21 -12.64 11.98
CA VAL A 27 -1.42 -14.05 11.59
C VAL A 27 -1.31 -14.96 12.80
N ILE A 28 -0.30 -14.79 13.67
CA ILE A 28 -0.16 -15.56 14.91
C ILE A 28 -1.38 -15.34 15.82
N GLU A 29 -1.79 -14.11 16.03
CA GLU A 29 -2.96 -13.77 16.86
C GLU A 29 -4.27 -14.37 16.31
N SER A 30 -4.34 -14.60 14.99
CA SER A 30 -5.53 -15.18 14.36
C SER A 30 -5.79 -16.64 14.74
N GLY A 31 -4.75 -17.36 15.15
CA GLY A 31 -4.81 -18.80 15.37
C GLY A 31 -5.02 -19.66 14.09
N ILE A 32 -5.01 -19.04 12.92
CA ILE A 32 -5.17 -19.74 11.64
C ILE A 32 -3.84 -20.39 11.26
N VAL A 33 -3.87 -21.72 11.05
CA VAL A 33 -2.67 -22.47 10.71
C VAL A 33 -2.56 -22.81 9.21
N ASP A 34 -3.68 -22.83 8.50
CA ASP A 34 -3.72 -23.06 7.05
C ASP A 34 -4.78 -22.18 6.41
N GLY A 35 -4.37 -21.32 5.45
CA GLY A 35 -5.29 -20.36 4.88
C GLY A 35 -4.64 -19.28 4.02
N ILE A 36 -5.29 -18.12 4.00
CA ILE A 36 -4.85 -16.92 3.26
C ILE A 36 -4.90 -15.70 4.17
N CYS A 37 -3.81 -14.97 4.18
CA CYS A 37 -3.72 -13.63 4.75
C CYS A 37 -3.86 -12.59 3.63
N CYS A 38 -4.88 -11.74 3.70
CA CYS A 38 -5.05 -10.60 2.82
C CYS A 38 -4.64 -9.33 3.56
N VAL A 39 -3.71 -8.56 3.01
CA VAL A 39 -3.30 -7.24 3.49
C VAL A 39 -3.81 -6.20 2.51
N TYR A 40 -4.58 -5.23 2.98
CA TYR A 40 -5.32 -4.30 2.11
C TYR A 40 -5.23 -2.85 2.58
N SER A 41 -5.05 -1.93 1.63
CA SER A 41 -5.10 -0.48 1.85
C SER A 41 -6.39 0.11 1.25
N PRO A 42 -7.31 0.67 2.05
CA PRO A 42 -8.55 1.29 1.56
C PRO A 42 -8.33 2.75 1.11
N HIS A 43 -7.22 3.02 0.44
CA HIS A 43 -6.84 4.35 -0.04
C HIS A 43 -6.51 4.31 -1.53
N THR A 44 -6.86 5.36 -2.25
CA THR A 44 -6.70 5.44 -3.71
C THR A 44 -5.32 5.91 -4.18
N THR A 45 -4.47 6.35 -3.25
CA THR A 45 -3.11 6.84 -3.52
C THR A 45 -2.03 6.12 -2.71
N CYS A 46 -2.33 4.87 -2.35
CA CYS A 46 -1.42 3.95 -1.68
C CYS A 46 -1.49 2.59 -2.36
N CYS A 47 -0.50 1.75 -2.14
CA CYS A 47 -0.58 0.34 -2.48
C CYS A 47 0.14 -0.52 -1.43
N VAL A 48 -0.21 -1.81 -1.41
CA VAL A 48 0.50 -2.85 -0.68
C VAL A 48 1.17 -3.77 -1.70
N ARG A 49 2.45 -4.06 -1.52
CA ARG A 49 3.21 -4.94 -2.41
C ARG A 49 4.05 -5.92 -1.61
N VAL A 50 4.34 -7.05 -2.24
CA VAL A 50 5.31 -8.03 -1.73
C VAL A 50 6.53 -8.01 -2.63
N ASN A 51 7.67 -7.59 -2.09
CA ASN A 51 8.94 -7.53 -2.80
C ASN A 51 10.10 -7.48 -1.79
N GLU A 52 11.33 -7.44 -2.28
CA GLU A 52 12.50 -7.17 -1.46
C GLU A 52 12.44 -5.75 -0.87
N PHE A 53 12.77 -5.61 0.40
CA PHE A 53 12.87 -4.32 1.07
C PHE A 53 14.34 -3.89 1.13
N GLU A 54 14.81 -3.27 0.03
CA GLU A 54 16.21 -2.87 -0.15
C GLU A 54 16.29 -1.44 -0.70
N THR A 55 17.22 -0.65 -0.17
CA THR A 55 17.33 0.79 -0.45
C THR A 55 17.57 1.09 -1.93
N GLY A 56 18.52 0.42 -2.56
CA GLY A 56 18.85 0.65 -3.98
C GLY A 56 17.71 0.28 -4.91
N MET A 57 16.98 -0.81 -4.59
CA MET A 57 15.79 -1.20 -5.33
C MET A 57 14.73 -0.09 -5.29
N PHE A 58 14.49 0.52 -4.11
CA PHE A 58 13.53 1.62 -4.00
C PHE A 58 14.00 2.90 -4.68
N GLU A 59 15.29 3.21 -4.68
CA GLU A 59 15.85 4.33 -5.41
C GLU A 59 15.65 4.16 -6.93
N ASP A 60 15.93 2.97 -7.45
CA ASP A 60 15.71 2.62 -8.86
C ASP A 60 14.24 2.70 -9.23
N PHE A 61 13.38 2.14 -8.39
CA PHE A 61 11.93 2.16 -8.60
C PHE A 61 11.35 3.57 -8.57
N ALA A 62 11.76 4.39 -7.61
CA ALA A 62 11.34 5.79 -7.53
C ALA A 62 11.78 6.59 -8.77
N ARG A 63 12.99 6.34 -9.27
CA ARG A 63 13.49 6.96 -10.52
C ARG A 63 12.67 6.53 -11.72
N LEU A 64 12.32 5.24 -11.81
CA LEU A 64 11.47 4.71 -12.87
C LEU A 64 10.08 5.35 -12.85
N LEU A 65 9.43 5.39 -11.68
CA LEU A 65 8.10 5.97 -11.53
C LEU A 65 8.05 7.46 -11.90
N ARG A 66 9.04 8.25 -11.47
CA ARG A 66 9.14 9.68 -11.83
C ARG A 66 9.32 9.91 -13.33
N ARG A 67 9.95 8.97 -14.05
CA ARG A 67 10.07 9.04 -15.51
C ARG A 67 8.78 8.70 -16.23
N LEU A 68 8.03 7.71 -15.71
CA LEU A 68 6.77 7.26 -16.31
C LEU A 68 5.60 8.19 -15.97
N ILE A 69 5.59 8.71 -14.74
CA ILE A 69 4.50 9.53 -14.18
C ILE A 69 5.16 10.76 -13.50
N PRO A 70 5.58 11.77 -14.30
CA PRO A 70 6.19 12.98 -13.75
C PRO A 70 5.22 13.74 -12.86
N HIS A 71 5.71 14.31 -11.75
CA HIS A 71 4.91 15.09 -10.83
C HIS A 71 4.51 16.45 -11.42
N ASP A 72 5.39 17.04 -12.22
CA ASP A 72 5.33 18.42 -12.73
C ASP A 72 4.71 18.51 -14.14
N THR A 73 3.69 17.71 -14.42
CA THR A 73 2.94 17.76 -15.68
C THR A 73 1.46 18.00 -15.42
N TYR A 74 0.71 18.31 -16.47
CA TYR A 74 -0.74 18.48 -16.37
C TYR A 74 -1.45 17.16 -16.07
N TYR A 75 -2.28 17.19 -15.03
CA TYR A 75 -3.25 16.14 -14.71
C TYR A 75 -4.66 16.73 -14.69
N ALA A 76 -5.57 16.18 -15.48
CA ALA A 76 -6.96 16.61 -15.48
C ALA A 76 -7.65 16.42 -14.11
N HIS A 77 -7.13 15.53 -13.28
CA HIS A 77 -7.56 15.32 -11.90
C HIS A 77 -7.32 16.54 -11.00
N ASP A 78 -6.29 17.32 -11.30
CA ASP A 78 -5.85 18.50 -10.53
C ASP A 78 -6.34 19.82 -11.17
N ASP A 79 -7.12 19.73 -12.25
CA ASP A 79 -7.70 20.87 -12.94
C ASP A 79 -9.07 21.22 -12.32
N TRP A 80 -9.05 22.09 -11.35
CA TRP A 80 -10.22 22.48 -10.55
C TRP A 80 -11.27 23.24 -11.33
N ASP A 81 -10.91 23.83 -12.47
CA ASP A 81 -11.87 24.49 -13.37
C ASP A 81 -12.70 23.47 -14.18
N ARG A 82 -12.16 22.26 -14.36
CA ARG A 82 -12.81 21.17 -15.09
C ARG A 82 -13.44 20.11 -14.21
N ARG A 83 -12.82 19.86 -13.07
CA ARG A 83 -13.23 18.77 -12.17
C ARG A 83 -14.50 19.14 -11.42
N THR A 84 -15.52 18.29 -11.55
CA THR A 84 -16.85 18.47 -10.92
C THR A 84 -17.21 17.35 -9.95
N GLU A 85 -16.36 16.31 -9.83
CA GLU A 85 -16.64 15.10 -9.06
C GLU A 85 -15.60 14.88 -7.96
N ASN A 86 -16.04 14.35 -6.80
CA ASN A 86 -15.18 13.94 -5.69
C ASN A 86 -14.18 15.03 -5.26
N ILE A 87 -14.65 16.27 -5.17
CA ILE A 87 -13.84 17.41 -4.77
C ILE A 87 -13.72 17.43 -3.26
N CYS A 88 -12.48 17.53 -2.77
CA CYS A 88 -12.16 17.82 -1.38
C CYS A 88 -11.41 19.16 -1.33
N GLU A 89 -11.97 20.15 -0.64
CA GLU A 89 -11.39 21.50 -0.58
C GLU A 89 -9.97 21.50 0.02
N GLU A 90 -9.71 20.62 0.97
CA GLU A 90 -8.37 20.48 1.58
C GLU A 90 -7.32 19.97 0.58
N ASP A 91 -7.74 19.23 -0.44
CA ASP A 91 -6.84 18.71 -1.48
C ASP A 91 -6.61 19.70 -2.64
N MET A 92 -7.42 20.76 -2.76
CA MET A 92 -7.30 21.74 -3.86
C MET A 92 -5.96 22.51 -3.83
N ALA A 93 -5.31 22.62 -2.67
CA ALA A 93 -3.98 23.26 -2.56
C ALA A 93 -2.84 22.35 -3.07
N PHE A 94 -3.11 21.06 -3.28
CA PHE A 94 -2.10 20.05 -3.59
C PHE A 94 -2.64 19.12 -4.69
N GLY A 95 -2.09 19.18 -5.88
CA GLY A 95 -2.41 18.22 -6.91
C GLY A 95 -1.89 16.81 -6.57
N ASN A 96 -2.69 15.77 -6.85
CA ASN A 96 -2.27 14.38 -6.62
C ASN A 96 -2.66 13.42 -7.76
N GLY A 97 -2.95 13.94 -8.93
CA GLY A 97 -3.26 13.15 -10.12
C GLY A 97 -2.15 12.14 -10.46
N HIS A 98 -0.89 12.53 -10.27
CA HIS A 98 0.26 11.64 -10.41
C HIS A 98 0.19 10.43 -9.46
N ALA A 99 -0.22 10.64 -8.21
CA ALA A 99 -0.32 9.57 -7.21
C ALA A 99 -1.43 8.57 -7.55
N HIS A 100 -2.57 9.05 -8.07
CA HIS A 100 -3.64 8.19 -8.59
C HIS A 100 -3.17 7.37 -9.79
N CYS A 101 -2.44 7.99 -10.74
CA CYS A 101 -1.88 7.28 -11.89
C CYS A 101 -0.86 6.23 -11.46
N MET A 102 0.01 6.53 -10.49
CA MET A 102 0.93 5.55 -9.92
C MET A 102 0.20 4.38 -9.27
N SER A 103 -0.84 4.66 -8.46
CA SER A 103 -1.65 3.64 -7.82
C SER A 103 -2.31 2.70 -8.85
N MET A 104 -2.86 3.25 -9.92
CA MET A 104 -3.45 2.47 -11.02
C MET A 104 -2.40 1.63 -11.76
N LEU A 105 -1.21 2.17 -12.00
CA LEU A 105 -0.11 1.46 -12.66
C LEU A 105 0.42 0.30 -11.81
N LEU A 106 0.57 0.52 -10.51
CA LEU A 106 1.04 -0.50 -9.56
C LEU A 106 -0.02 -1.58 -9.28
N GLY A 107 -1.27 -1.28 -9.49
CA GLY A 107 -2.38 -2.23 -9.65
C GLY A 107 -2.80 -2.98 -8.39
N SER A 108 -2.34 -2.63 -7.19
CA SER A 108 -2.71 -3.40 -6.00
C SER A 108 -3.00 -2.54 -4.79
N ALA A 109 -4.28 -2.48 -4.41
CA ALA A 109 -4.69 -1.99 -3.10
C ALA A 109 -4.35 -3.00 -1.99
N GLY A 110 -4.12 -4.27 -2.32
CA GLY A 110 -3.79 -5.31 -1.37
C GLY A 110 -3.14 -6.53 -1.99
N GLU A 111 -2.51 -7.34 -1.15
CA GLU A 111 -1.86 -8.60 -1.48
C GLU A 111 -2.49 -9.75 -0.70
N SER A 112 -2.49 -10.92 -1.32
CA SER A 112 -2.91 -12.17 -0.68
C SER A 112 -1.72 -13.11 -0.57
N ILE A 113 -1.43 -13.56 0.64
CA ILE A 113 -0.27 -14.38 0.97
C ILE A 113 -0.77 -15.68 1.59
N PRO A 114 -0.32 -16.86 1.11
CA PRO A 114 -0.64 -18.13 1.76
C PRO A 114 -0.13 -18.16 3.21
N VAL A 115 -0.90 -18.82 4.07
CA VAL A 115 -0.52 -19.16 5.44
C VAL A 115 -0.45 -20.68 5.53
N ALA A 116 0.65 -21.21 6.03
CA ALA A 116 0.81 -22.62 6.33
C ALA A 116 1.60 -22.77 7.64
N ASP A 117 1.22 -23.75 8.46
CA ASP A 117 1.78 -23.98 9.79
C ASP A 117 1.75 -22.73 10.71
N GLY A 118 0.75 -21.85 10.51
CA GLY A 118 0.58 -20.61 11.25
C GLY A 118 1.53 -19.47 10.82
N GLU A 119 2.24 -19.63 9.71
CA GLU A 119 3.22 -18.66 9.23
C GLU A 119 2.91 -18.17 7.81
N LEU A 120 3.23 -16.90 7.54
CA LEU A 120 3.20 -16.35 6.18
C LEU A 120 4.22 -17.07 5.29
N GLN A 121 3.75 -17.56 4.15
CA GLN A 121 4.60 -18.23 3.16
C GLN A 121 5.30 -17.19 2.26
N LEU A 122 6.24 -16.47 2.83
CA LEU A 122 7.08 -15.51 2.12
C LEU A 122 8.41 -16.13 1.71
N GLY A 123 8.87 -15.81 0.50
CA GLY A 123 10.24 -16.13 0.09
C GLY A 123 11.29 -15.37 0.93
N GLN A 124 12.53 -15.83 0.87
CA GLN A 124 13.65 -15.33 1.70
C GLN A 124 13.77 -13.79 1.72
N TRP A 125 13.55 -13.13 0.60
CA TRP A 125 13.70 -11.68 0.44
C TRP A 125 12.37 -10.93 0.39
N GLN A 126 11.25 -11.65 0.42
CA GLN A 126 9.94 -11.03 0.35
C GLN A 126 9.56 -10.38 1.69
N ARG A 127 9.15 -9.11 1.58
CA ARG A 127 8.58 -8.31 2.67
C ARG A 127 7.24 -7.75 2.21
N VAL A 128 6.33 -7.56 3.13
CA VAL A 128 5.06 -6.87 2.88
C VAL A 128 5.31 -5.38 3.04
N ILE A 129 5.06 -4.63 2.00
CA ILE A 129 5.46 -3.23 1.88
C ILE A 129 4.22 -2.37 1.68
N PHE A 130 4.02 -1.39 2.55
CA PHE A 130 3.04 -0.33 2.33
C PHE A 130 3.73 0.85 1.65
N MET A 131 3.14 1.34 0.55
CA MET A 131 3.68 2.45 -0.24
C MET A 131 2.72 3.64 -0.22
N GLU A 132 3.20 4.79 0.28
CA GLU A 132 2.53 6.08 0.12
C GLU A 132 2.98 6.72 -1.19
N LEU A 133 2.03 7.08 -2.03
CA LEU A 133 2.28 7.64 -3.37
C LEU A 133 1.96 9.14 -3.46
N ASP A 134 1.28 9.67 -2.45
CA ASP A 134 0.88 11.07 -2.33
C ASP A 134 1.79 11.83 -1.34
N ARG A 135 1.30 12.90 -0.74
CA ARG A 135 1.90 13.61 0.38
C ARG A 135 1.74 12.82 1.69
N GLU A 136 2.31 13.33 2.78
CA GLU A 136 2.09 12.76 4.11
C GLU A 136 0.60 12.74 4.48
N ARG A 137 0.13 11.61 4.99
CA ARG A 137 -1.26 11.42 5.39
C ARG A 137 -1.37 10.44 6.56
N ASP A 138 -2.47 10.53 7.29
CA ASP A 138 -2.90 9.47 8.17
C ASP A 138 -3.51 8.36 7.34
N ARG A 139 -2.95 7.15 7.48
CA ARG A 139 -3.33 5.97 6.70
C ARG A 139 -3.74 4.85 7.64
N ARG A 140 -4.59 3.99 7.12
CA ARG A 140 -4.93 2.72 7.73
C ARG A 140 -4.73 1.58 6.75
N TRP A 141 -4.48 0.42 7.24
CA TRP A 141 -4.44 -0.82 6.47
C TRP A 141 -5.06 -1.96 7.28
N LEU A 142 -5.57 -2.93 6.57
CA LEU A 142 -6.34 -4.04 7.10
C LEU A 142 -5.59 -5.34 6.84
N VAL A 143 -5.62 -6.23 7.82
CA VAL A 143 -5.21 -7.62 7.63
C VAL A 143 -6.43 -8.50 7.90
N LYS A 144 -6.74 -9.36 6.94
CA LYS A 144 -7.78 -10.39 7.09
C LYS A 144 -7.18 -11.75 6.88
N VAL A 145 -7.34 -12.64 7.87
CA VAL A 145 -6.87 -14.02 7.80
C VAL A 145 -8.08 -14.94 7.75
N VAL A 146 -8.12 -15.79 6.74
CA VAL A 146 -9.20 -16.75 6.50
C VAL A 146 -8.60 -18.13 6.31
N GLY A 147 -9.10 -19.11 7.02
CA GLY A 147 -8.60 -20.48 6.94
C GLY A 147 -9.03 -21.31 8.13
N ASN A 148 -8.31 -22.39 8.36
CA ASN A 148 -8.54 -23.36 9.42
C ASN A 148 -7.68 -23.01 10.65
N GLU A 149 -8.28 -23.11 11.80
CA GLU A 149 -7.60 -23.09 13.10
C GLU A 149 -6.99 -24.47 13.42
N ALA A 150 -6.02 -24.51 14.33
CA ALA A 150 -5.35 -25.75 14.74
C ALA A 150 -6.32 -26.75 15.38
#